data_6f70f0d917f538f0c4b6de3159352427
#
_entry.id   6f70f0d917f538f0c4b6de3159352427
#
_cell.length_a   1.000
_cell.length_b   1.000
_cell.length_c   1.000
_cell.angle_alpha   90.00
_cell.angle_beta   90.00
_cell.angle_gamma   90.00
#
_symmetry.space_group_name_H-M   'P 1'
#
loop_
_entity.id
_entity.type
_entity.pdbx_description
1 polymer ?
#
loop_
_entity_poly.entity_id
_entity_poly.type
_entity_poly.pdbx_seq_one_letter_code
_entity_poly.pdbx_strand_id
1 'polypeptide(L)'
;MDVRDGQNVIDWFPDDHPPMPNVVAHGPARLGKATRGCGSCHLPNGKGRPENAPPAGLPSAYFIRQIQDFRSGLRHTADPRKPNTNTMIELAKAMTDEEMKAAADYFGAMKWTPWIRVVETNLVPKTRIAGNLFLPIEQARTEPISGRIIEVPENEEQAETLRNPHSGFLAYVPVGSIKKGKDLVTTGGMRIVGNQIVQGKTTACGTCHGIDLMGVADVPPIAGRSPSYLVRQMWDMQQGTRNGASAQLMKLVVANLTEDDLVAIAAYVSSRVPAGTAAPPRQVVRLSQ
;
A
#
# COMPACT_ATOMS: atom_id res chain seq x y z
N MET A 1 15.03 2.71 -24.26
CA MET A 1 14.02 1.96 -23.50
C MET A 1 12.86 2.92 -23.28
N ASP A 2 11.66 2.64 -23.78
CA ASP A 2 10.52 3.53 -23.57
C ASP A 2 9.96 3.27 -22.16
N VAL A 3 10.20 4.20 -21.27
CA VAL A 3 9.72 4.13 -19.87
C VAL A 3 8.19 4.17 -19.76
N ARG A 4 7.50 4.50 -20.85
CA ARG A 4 6.05 4.70 -20.89
C ARG A 4 5.24 3.47 -21.30
N ASP A 5 5.87 2.42 -21.85
CA ASP A 5 5.12 1.24 -22.30
C ASP A 5 4.53 0.42 -21.14
N GLY A 6 5.02 0.61 -19.91
CA GLY A 6 4.52 0.01 -18.69
C GLY A 6 4.60 -1.52 -18.62
N GLN A 7 5.15 -2.15 -19.64
CA GLN A 7 5.31 -3.62 -19.71
C GLN A 7 6.66 -4.06 -19.12
N ASN A 8 7.70 -3.25 -19.34
CA ASN A 8 9.02 -3.53 -18.83
C ASN A 8 9.20 -2.99 -17.41
N VAL A 9 9.91 -3.75 -16.59
CA VAL A 9 10.38 -3.26 -15.30
C VAL A 9 11.54 -2.30 -15.54
N ILE A 10 11.40 -1.07 -15.05
CA ILE A 10 12.46 -0.07 -15.10
C ILE A 10 13.24 -0.20 -13.81
N ASP A 11 14.50 -0.53 -13.93
CA ASP A 11 15.41 -0.70 -12.81
C ASP A 11 16.54 0.34 -12.86
N TRP A 12 16.38 1.42 -12.09
CA TRP A 12 17.36 2.49 -11.99
C TRP A 12 18.45 2.22 -10.93
N PHE A 13 18.16 1.31 -9.99
CA PHE A 13 18.99 1.07 -8.80
C PHE A 13 19.11 -0.42 -8.53
N PRO A 14 19.84 -1.17 -9.38
CA PRO A 14 19.94 -2.64 -9.26
C PRO A 14 20.62 -3.10 -7.96
N ASP A 15 21.36 -2.22 -7.30
CA ASP A 15 22.03 -2.52 -6.02
C ASP A 15 21.08 -2.40 -4.80
N ASP A 16 19.86 -1.89 -4.99
CA ASP A 16 18.87 -1.72 -3.90
C ASP A 16 18.16 -3.03 -3.53
N HIS A 17 18.28 -4.06 -4.33
CA HIS A 17 17.51 -5.29 -4.19
C HIS A 17 18.28 -6.52 -4.68
N PRO A 18 17.90 -7.74 -4.26
CA PRO A 18 18.46 -8.98 -4.81
C PRO A 18 18.22 -9.10 -6.32
N PRO A 19 18.95 -9.98 -7.03
CA PRO A 19 18.67 -10.26 -8.44
C PRO A 19 17.18 -10.56 -8.66
N MET A 20 16.56 -9.87 -9.64
CA MET A 20 15.14 -10.04 -9.93
C MET A 20 14.85 -11.41 -10.56
N PRO A 21 13.95 -12.23 -9.98
CA PRO A 21 13.45 -13.42 -10.64
C PRO A 21 12.66 -13.07 -11.92
N ASN A 22 12.63 -13.97 -12.89
CA ASN A 22 11.93 -13.76 -14.17
C ASN A 22 10.48 -13.27 -13.98
N VAL A 23 9.72 -13.84 -13.04
CA VAL A 23 8.35 -13.43 -12.79
C VAL A 23 8.26 -11.99 -12.29
N VAL A 24 9.25 -11.50 -11.55
CA VAL A 24 9.30 -10.10 -11.08
C VAL A 24 9.68 -9.17 -12.23
N ALA A 25 10.64 -9.56 -13.05
CA ALA A 25 11.12 -8.77 -14.19
C ALA A 25 10.17 -8.80 -15.39
N HIS A 26 9.57 -9.95 -15.70
CA HIS A 26 8.88 -10.21 -16.97
C HIS A 26 7.45 -10.74 -16.83
N GLY A 27 7.00 -11.07 -15.60
CA GLY A 27 5.68 -11.64 -15.33
C GLY A 27 5.62 -13.17 -15.48
N PRO A 28 4.43 -13.75 -15.30
CA PRO A 28 4.24 -15.21 -15.41
C PRO A 28 4.59 -15.74 -16.81
N ALA A 29 5.41 -16.78 -16.86
CA ALA A 29 5.89 -17.35 -18.13
C ALA A 29 4.76 -17.80 -19.07
N ARG A 30 3.63 -18.24 -18.51
CA ARG A 30 2.45 -18.67 -19.28
C ARG A 30 1.80 -17.57 -20.12
N LEU A 31 1.99 -16.29 -19.76
CA LEU A 31 1.43 -15.15 -20.48
C LEU A 31 2.35 -14.62 -21.59
N GLY A 32 3.56 -15.17 -21.68
CA GLY A 32 4.54 -14.78 -22.70
C GLY A 32 5.06 -13.35 -22.55
N LYS A 33 5.69 -12.84 -23.63
CA LYS A 33 6.39 -11.55 -23.61
C LYS A 33 5.50 -10.30 -23.51
N ALA A 34 4.19 -10.44 -23.70
CA ALA A 34 3.24 -9.32 -23.67
C ALA A 34 2.73 -8.99 -22.27
N THR A 35 3.21 -9.70 -21.24
CA THR A 35 2.75 -9.48 -19.86
C THR A 35 3.67 -8.53 -19.09
N ARG A 36 3.17 -8.10 -17.95
CA ARG A 36 3.88 -7.18 -17.04
C ARG A 36 4.57 -7.93 -15.92
N GLY A 37 5.84 -7.64 -15.68
CA GLY A 37 6.54 -8.06 -14.47
C GLY A 37 5.95 -7.45 -13.22
N CYS A 38 6.04 -8.14 -12.08
CA CYS A 38 5.57 -7.61 -10.79
C CYS A 38 6.20 -6.24 -10.47
N GLY A 39 7.50 -6.08 -10.78
CA GLY A 39 8.24 -4.85 -10.57
C GLY A 39 7.75 -3.66 -11.38
N SER A 40 6.97 -3.87 -12.47
CA SER A 40 6.42 -2.77 -13.26
C SER A 40 5.36 -1.95 -12.50
N CYS A 41 4.63 -2.59 -11.56
CA CYS A 41 3.60 -1.95 -10.74
C CYS A 41 4.05 -1.77 -9.29
N HIS A 42 4.73 -2.79 -8.75
CA HIS A 42 5.18 -2.78 -7.35
C HIS A 42 6.55 -2.13 -7.16
N LEU A 43 7.21 -1.71 -8.24
CA LEU A 43 8.59 -1.22 -8.35
C LEU A 43 9.64 -2.27 -7.94
N PRO A 44 10.88 -2.18 -8.45
CA PRO A 44 11.94 -3.14 -8.12
C PRO A 44 12.19 -3.29 -6.63
N ASN A 45 12.10 -2.21 -5.84
CA ASN A 45 12.27 -2.22 -4.39
C ASN A 45 11.01 -2.59 -3.59
N GLY A 46 9.92 -2.99 -4.24
CA GLY A 46 8.70 -3.44 -3.59
C GLY A 46 7.91 -2.36 -2.83
N LYS A 47 8.22 -1.08 -2.97
CA LYS A 47 7.43 -0.01 -2.32
C LYS A 47 6.09 0.20 -2.99
N GLY A 48 6.02 -0.03 -4.29
CA GLY A 48 4.84 0.30 -5.08
C GLY A 48 4.60 1.81 -5.16
N ARG A 49 3.38 2.18 -5.47
CA ARG A 49 2.87 3.54 -5.46
C ARG A 49 1.50 3.53 -4.76
N PRO A 50 0.88 4.69 -4.41
CA PRO A 50 -0.38 4.71 -3.67
C PRO A 50 -1.52 3.87 -4.27
N GLU A 51 -1.56 3.72 -5.59
CA GLU A 51 -2.56 2.92 -6.30
C GLU A 51 -2.30 1.40 -6.21
N ASN A 52 -1.07 0.98 -5.89
CA ASN A 52 -0.65 -0.42 -5.81
C ASN A 52 -0.29 -0.83 -4.38
N ALA A 53 -0.22 -2.14 -4.13
CA ALA A 53 0.25 -2.64 -2.85
C ALA A 53 1.78 -2.49 -2.71
N PRO A 54 2.31 -2.14 -1.53
CA PRO A 54 3.73 -2.21 -1.21
C PRO A 54 4.09 -3.61 -0.67
N PRO A 55 4.62 -4.54 -1.48
CA PRO A 55 4.95 -5.89 -1.05
C PRO A 55 6.27 -6.02 -0.28
N ALA A 56 7.11 -4.98 -0.24
CA ALA A 56 8.38 -5.02 0.48
C ALA A 56 8.20 -5.44 1.95
N GLY A 57 9.00 -6.43 2.39
CA GLY A 57 9.02 -6.93 3.75
C GLY A 57 7.76 -7.69 4.19
N LEU A 58 6.92 -8.13 3.24
CA LEU A 58 5.80 -9.00 3.59
C LEU A 58 6.31 -10.41 3.91
N PRO A 59 5.78 -11.08 4.95
CA PRO A 59 6.06 -12.50 5.18
C PRO A 59 5.72 -13.35 3.94
N SER A 60 6.63 -14.24 3.51
CA SER A 60 6.45 -15.02 2.28
C SER A 60 5.16 -15.84 2.31
N ALA A 61 4.82 -16.47 3.43
CA ALA A 61 3.57 -17.22 3.56
C ALA A 61 2.32 -16.33 3.40
N TYR A 62 2.33 -15.12 3.96
CA TYR A 62 1.25 -14.15 3.75
C TYR A 62 1.15 -13.73 2.28
N PHE A 63 2.29 -13.41 1.63
CA PHE A 63 2.33 -13.03 0.22
C PHE A 63 1.72 -14.13 -0.67
N ILE A 64 2.17 -15.38 -0.50
CA ILE A 64 1.66 -16.53 -1.27
C ILE A 64 0.15 -16.70 -1.08
N ARG A 65 -0.35 -16.65 0.16
CA ARG A 65 -1.80 -16.70 0.43
C ARG A 65 -2.57 -15.60 -0.28
N GLN A 66 -2.03 -14.38 -0.34
CA GLN A 66 -2.70 -13.28 -1.03
C GLN A 66 -2.79 -13.50 -2.56
N ILE A 67 -1.75 -14.08 -3.18
CA ILE A 67 -1.80 -14.46 -4.60
C ILE A 67 -2.80 -15.60 -4.83
N GLN A 68 -2.83 -16.59 -3.93
CA GLN A 68 -3.82 -17.67 -3.97
C GLN A 68 -5.26 -17.16 -3.82
N ASP A 69 -5.49 -16.19 -2.93
CA ASP A 69 -6.80 -15.54 -2.76
C ASP A 69 -7.23 -14.80 -4.05
N PHE A 70 -6.31 -14.12 -4.76
CA PHE A 70 -6.59 -13.55 -6.08
C PHE A 70 -6.90 -14.64 -7.11
N ARG A 71 -6.11 -15.70 -7.15
CA ARG A 71 -6.28 -16.84 -8.09
C ARG A 71 -7.65 -17.50 -7.94
N SER A 72 -8.11 -17.68 -6.72
CA SER A 72 -9.37 -18.34 -6.38
C SER A 72 -10.60 -17.42 -6.38
N GLY A 73 -10.41 -16.09 -6.59
CA GLY A 73 -11.48 -15.10 -6.54
C GLY A 73 -11.91 -14.70 -5.13
N LEU A 74 -11.25 -15.20 -4.08
CA LEU A 74 -11.50 -14.82 -2.69
C LEU A 74 -11.01 -13.41 -2.35
N ARG A 75 -10.22 -12.81 -3.24
CA ARG A 75 -9.74 -11.44 -3.15
C ARG A 75 -9.97 -10.70 -4.46
N HIS A 76 -10.86 -9.71 -4.41
CA HIS A 76 -11.11 -8.76 -5.50
C HIS A 76 -11.40 -7.38 -4.90
N THR A 77 -11.69 -6.37 -5.68
CA THR A 77 -12.03 -5.04 -5.18
C THR A 77 -13.53 -4.88 -5.04
N ALA A 78 -13.96 -4.13 -4.03
CA ALA A 78 -15.35 -3.69 -3.89
C ALA A 78 -15.68 -2.51 -4.84
N ASP A 79 -14.67 -1.81 -5.38
CA ASP A 79 -14.87 -0.72 -6.33
C ASP A 79 -14.57 -1.21 -7.77
N PRO A 80 -15.60 -1.41 -8.62
CA PRO A 80 -15.41 -1.90 -9.99
C PRO A 80 -14.64 -0.92 -10.89
N ARG A 81 -14.51 0.34 -10.49
CA ARG A 81 -13.72 1.35 -11.23
C ARG A 81 -12.21 1.16 -11.08
N LYS A 82 -11.77 0.26 -10.19
CA LYS A 82 -10.34 0.00 -9.93
C LYS A 82 -9.83 -1.19 -10.76
N PRO A 83 -9.23 -0.99 -11.95
CA PRO A 83 -8.85 -2.09 -12.83
C PRO A 83 -7.63 -2.88 -12.35
N ASN A 84 -6.77 -2.31 -11.51
CA ASN A 84 -5.50 -2.92 -11.08
C ASN A 84 -5.73 -4.28 -10.41
N THR A 85 -6.84 -4.46 -9.69
CA THR A 85 -7.16 -5.71 -9.02
C THR A 85 -7.46 -6.82 -10.02
N ASN A 86 -8.13 -6.50 -11.14
CA ASN A 86 -8.39 -7.46 -12.20
C ASN A 86 -7.08 -7.94 -12.85
N THR A 87 -6.14 -7.02 -13.10
CA THR A 87 -4.79 -7.37 -13.58
C THR A 87 -4.10 -8.32 -12.59
N MET A 88 -4.20 -8.09 -11.27
CA MET A 88 -3.62 -8.99 -10.28
C MET A 88 -4.28 -10.38 -10.29
N ILE A 89 -5.59 -10.47 -10.52
CA ILE A 89 -6.31 -11.75 -10.64
C ILE A 89 -5.82 -12.51 -11.87
N GLU A 90 -5.65 -11.86 -13.02
CA GLU A 90 -5.15 -12.46 -14.24
C GLU A 90 -3.71 -12.99 -14.08
N LEU A 91 -2.83 -12.17 -13.50
CA LEU A 91 -1.45 -12.59 -13.22
C LEU A 91 -1.43 -13.77 -12.25
N ALA A 92 -2.20 -13.72 -11.15
CA ALA A 92 -2.26 -14.78 -10.15
C ALA A 92 -2.75 -16.12 -10.74
N LYS A 93 -3.71 -16.10 -11.66
CA LYS A 93 -4.20 -17.30 -12.38
C LYS A 93 -3.13 -17.92 -13.28
N ALA A 94 -2.24 -17.10 -13.83
CA ALA A 94 -1.21 -17.55 -14.75
C ALA A 94 0.07 -18.02 -14.05
N MET A 95 0.36 -17.58 -12.83
CA MET A 95 1.57 -17.94 -12.08
C MET A 95 1.60 -19.43 -11.74
N THR A 96 2.80 -20.03 -11.76
CA THR A 96 3.06 -21.32 -11.11
C THR A 96 3.32 -21.13 -9.62
N ASP A 97 3.36 -22.21 -8.85
CA ASP A 97 3.66 -22.13 -7.41
C ASP A 97 5.13 -21.73 -7.15
N GLU A 98 6.04 -22.14 -8.05
CA GLU A 98 7.45 -21.74 -8.05
C GLU A 98 7.60 -20.24 -8.31
N GLU A 99 6.86 -19.69 -9.28
CA GLU A 99 6.85 -18.26 -9.58
C GLU A 99 6.28 -17.44 -8.39
N MET A 100 5.22 -17.94 -7.73
CA MET A 100 4.69 -17.31 -6.51
C MET A 100 5.73 -17.30 -5.40
N LYS A 101 6.42 -18.44 -5.19
CA LYS A 101 7.48 -18.53 -4.18
C LYS A 101 8.63 -17.59 -4.50
N ALA A 102 9.10 -17.56 -5.73
CA ALA A 102 10.19 -16.69 -6.16
C ALA A 102 9.86 -15.20 -5.94
N ALA A 103 8.64 -14.77 -6.28
CA ALA A 103 8.18 -13.42 -6.03
C ALA A 103 8.05 -13.11 -4.53
N ALA A 104 7.54 -14.06 -3.74
CA ALA A 104 7.40 -13.91 -2.30
C ALA A 104 8.75 -13.79 -1.59
N ASP A 105 9.72 -14.61 -1.97
CA ASP A 105 11.07 -14.57 -1.41
C ASP A 105 11.77 -13.26 -1.77
N TYR A 106 11.65 -12.82 -3.04
CA TYR A 106 12.24 -11.57 -3.52
C TYR A 106 11.71 -10.36 -2.74
N PHE A 107 10.40 -10.17 -2.70
CA PHE A 107 9.81 -9.01 -2.01
C PHE A 107 9.91 -9.13 -0.49
N GLY A 108 9.84 -10.33 0.07
CA GLY A 108 9.95 -10.59 1.50
C GLY A 108 11.34 -10.28 2.05
N ALA A 109 12.40 -10.46 1.24
CA ALA A 109 13.77 -10.13 1.63
C ALA A 109 14.07 -8.62 1.69
N MET A 110 13.18 -7.78 1.16
CA MET A 110 13.40 -6.33 1.12
C MET A 110 13.17 -5.68 2.47
N LYS A 111 14.06 -4.79 2.85
CA LYS A 111 13.85 -3.94 4.01
C LYS A 111 12.85 -2.84 3.67
N TRP A 112 11.83 -2.70 4.51
CA TRP A 112 10.92 -1.57 4.40
C TRP A 112 11.66 -0.26 4.75
N THR A 113 11.42 0.80 3.97
CA THR A 113 11.94 2.14 4.24
C THR A 113 10.84 3.17 4.06
N PRO A 114 10.81 4.27 4.86
CA PRO A 114 9.79 5.31 4.78
C PRO A 114 9.75 5.96 3.38
N TRP A 115 8.56 6.14 2.84
CA TRP A 115 8.35 6.81 1.55
C TRP A 115 7.09 7.67 1.51
N ILE A 116 6.25 7.57 2.54
CA ILE A 116 5.04 8.38 2.72
C ILE A 116 5.27 9.37 3.86
N ARG A 117 4.89 10.62 3.65
CA ARG A 117 4.81 11.64 4.70
C ARG A 117 3.36 12.08 4.86
N VAL A 118 2.76 11.79 6.02
CA VAL A 118 1.37 12.15 6.34
C VAL A 118 1.32 13.60 6.83
N VAL A 119 0.37 14.37 6.30
CA VAL A 119 0.17 15.79 6.62
C VAL A 119 -1.31 16.03 6.93
N GLU A 120 -1.62 16.46 8.15
CA GLU A 120 -2.96 16.89 8.51
C GLU A 120 -3.24 18.29 7.96
N THR A 121 -4.36 18.45 7.26
CA THR A 121 -4.75 19.73 6.65
C THR A 121 -6.24 19.79 6.36
N ASN A 122 -6.78 21.00 6.27
CA ASN A 122 -8.14 21.26 5.79
C ASN A 122 -8.21 21.55 4.29
N LEU A 123 -7.08 21.93 3.69
CA LEU A 123 -6.99 22.30 2.27
C LEU A 123 -5.92 21.46 1.56
N VAL A 124 -6.23 20.99 0.38
CA VAL A 124 -5.32 20.21 -0.47
C VAL A 124 -5.17 20.86 -1.85
N PRO A 125 -4.07 20.60 -2.56
CA PRO A 125 -3.99 21.03 -3.95
C PRO A 125 -5.10 20.35 -4.76
N LYS A 126 -5.70 21.07 -5.71
CA LYS A 126 -6.52 20.44 -6.74
C LYS A 126 -5.68 19.49 -7.56
N THR A 127 -6.24 18.32 -7.87
CA THR A 127 -5.52 17.27 -8.57
C THR A 127 -6.24 16.82 -9.83
N ARG A 128 -5.48 16.32 -10.79
CA ARG A 128 -5.91 15.52 -11.93
C ARG A 128 -5.47 14.08 -11.75
N ILE A 129 -6.13 13.15 -12.41
CA ILE A 129 -5.71 11.74 -12.40
C ILE A 129 -4.90 11.47 -13.66
N ALA A 130 -3.66 11.03 -13.50
CA ALA A 130 -2.83 10.52 -14.58
C ALA A 130 -1.96 9.37 -14.05
N GLY A 131 -1.72 8.33 -14.84
CA GLY A 131 -0.98 7.15 -14.44
C GLY A 131 -1.53 6.45 -13.17
N ASN A 132 -2.84 6.62 -12.90
CA ASN A 132 -3.54 6.21 -11.67
C ASN A 132 -3.07 6.94 -10.39
N LEU A 133 -2.38 8.06 -10.52
CA LEU A 133 -1.96 8.94 -9.44
C LEU A 133 -2.80 10.21 -9.40
N PHE A 134 -2.97 10.79 -8.21
CA PHE A 134 -3.38 12.17 -8.06
C PHE A 134 -2.17 13.07 -8.27
N LEU A 135 -2.19 13.86 -9.35
CA LEU A 135 -1.12 14.80 -9.69
C LEU A 135 -1.63 16.22 -9.47
N PRO A 136 -0.90 17.08 -8.75
CA PRO A 136 -1.30 18.46 -8.56
C PRO A 136 -1.48 19.19 -9.91
N ILE A 137 -2.52 20.00 -10.01
CA ILE A 137 -2.69 20.91 -11.14
C ILE A 137 -1.87 22.17 -10.85
N GLU A 138 -0.88 22.45 -11.69
CA GLU A 138 -0.06 23.64 -11.55
C GLU A 138 -0.91 24.91 -11.56
N GLN A 139 -0.55 25.86 -10.67
CA GLN A 139 -1.24 27.15 -10.51
C GLN A 139 -2.72 27.06 -10.12
N ALA A 140 -3.27 25.85 -9.88
CA ALA A 140 -4.62 25.71 -9.40
C ALA A 140 -4.73 26.10 -7.91
N ARG A 141 -5.91 26.65 -7.54
CA ARG A 141 -6.22 26.94 -6.14
C ARG A 141 -6.37 25.64 -5.37
N THR A 142 -6.21 25.71 -4.06
CA THR A 142 -6.53 24.61 -3.16
C THR A 142 -8.05 24.36 -3.09
N GLU A 143 -8.42 23.19 -2.59
CA GLU A 143 -9.80 22.79 -2.29
C GLU A 143 -9.91 22.17 -0.90
N PRO A 144 -11.10 22.14 -0.27
CA PRO A 144 -11.31 21.45 0.99
C PRO A 144 -11.01 19.95 0.87
N ILE A 145 -10.34 19.37 1.86
CA ILE A 145 -10.06 17.93 1.89
C ILE A 145 -11.34 17.08 2.08
N SER A 146 -12.34 17.60 2.76
CA SER A 146 -13.70 17.01 2.90
C SER A 146 -13.69 15.52 3.27
N GLY A 147 -12.95 15.15 4.31
CA GLY A 147 -12.91 13.76 4.82
C GLY A 147 -12.09 12.78 3.98
N ARG A 148 -11.47 13.22 2.88
CA ARG A 148 -10.72 12.37 1.94
C ARG A 148 -9.27 12.14 2.40
N ILE A 149 -8.61 11.17 1.77
CA ILE A 149 -7.16 11.04 1.70
C ILE A 149 -6.73 11.45 0.30
N ILE A 150 -5.77 12.35 0.18
CA ILE A 150 -5.17 12.75 -1.09
C ILE A 150 -3.67 12.49 -1.02
N GLU A 151 -3.20 11.54 -1.81
CA GLU A 151 -1.77 11.21 -1.92
C GLU A 151 -1.22 11.74 -3.23
N VAL A 152 -0.24 12.65 -3.15
CA VAL A 152 0.42 13.22 -4.31
C VAL A 152 1.91 12.93 -4.27
N PRO A 153 2.58 12.74 -5.41
CA PRO A 153 4.03 12.62 -5.44
C PRO A 153 4.69 13.94 -5.03
N GLU A 154 5.84 13.85 -4.37
CA GLU A 154 6.65 15.04 -4.08
C GLU A 154 7.32 15.60 -5.34
N ASN A 155 7.55 14.74 -6.35
CA ASN A 155 8.01 15.11 -7.68
C ASN A 155 7.27 14.26 -8.71
N GLU A 156 6.48 14.89 -9.56
CA GLU A 156 5.64 14.25 -10.56
C GLU A 156 6.46 13.46 -11.58
N GLU A 157 7.50 14.07 -12.16
CA GLU A 157 8.34 13.44 -13.17
C GLU A 157 9.00 12.17 -12.65
N GLN A 158 9.56 12.25 -11.43
CA GLN A 158 10.23 11.10 -10.81
C GLN A 158 9.23 9.95 -10.54
N ALA A 159 8.05 10.26 -10.04
CA ALA A 159 7.10 9.24 -9.61
C ALA A 159 6.26 8.67 -10.76
N GLU A 160 5.78 9.53 -11.66
CA GLU A 160 4.86 9.12 -12.74
C GLU A 160 5.63 8.69 -13.99
N THR A 161 6.49 9.57 -14.52
CA THR A 161 7.18 9.33 -15.78
C THR A 161 8.34 8.34 -15.63
N LEU A 162 9.24 8.61 -14.68
CA LEU A 162 10.45 7.81 -14.49
C LEU A 162 10.23 6.58 -13.60
N ARG A 163 9.12 6.51 -12.87
CA ARG A 163 8.82 5.42 -11.93
C ARG A 163 9.98 5.15 -10.96
N ASN A 164 10.62 6.23 -10.52
CA ASN A 164 11.75 6.16 -9.62
C ASN A 164 11.33 5.54 -8.27
N PRO A 165 11.90 4.37 -7.87
CA PRO A 165 11.55 3.70 -6.62
C PRO A 165 11.97 4.48 -5.35
N HIS A 166 12.76 5.55 -5.49
CA HIS A 166 13.11 6.46 -4.41
C HIS A 166 12.15 7.66 -4.29
N SER A 167 11.09 7.71 -5.10
CA SER A 167 10.08 8.77 -5.01
C SER A 167 9.35 8.73 -3.66
N GLY A 168 9.14 9.94 -3.10
CA GLY A 168 8.31 10.13 -1.92
C GLY A 168 6.93 10.66 -2.28
N PHE A 169 5.98 10.47 -1.35
CA PHE A 169 4.62 10.95 -1.49
C PHE A 169 4.19 11.71 -0.24
N LEU A 170 3.38 12.75 -0.46
CA LEU A 170 2.64 13.46 0.58
C LEU A 170 1.25 12.87 0.65
N ALA A 171 0.87 12.40 1.83
CA ALA A 171 -0.47 11.91 2.11
C ALA A 171 -1.20 12.95 2.96
N TYR A 172 -2.04 13.76 2.36
CA TYR A 172 -2.90 14.70 3.05
C TYR A 172 -4.09 13.97 3.67
N VAL A 173 -4.36 14.26 4.95
CA VAL A 173 -5.47 13.69 5.73
C VAL A 173 -6.18 14.80 6.51
N PRO A 174 -7.47 14.62 6.90
CA PRO A 174 -8.19 15.60 7.70
C PRO A 174 -7.52 15.87 9.04
N VAL A 175 -7.60 17.12 9.51
CA VAL A 175 -7.08 17.52 10.81
C VAL A 175 -7.75 16.71 11.93
N GLY A 176 -6.94 16.18 12.87
CA GLY A 176 -7.39 15.33 13.96
C GLY A 176 -7.40 13.84 13.66
N SER A 177 -7.19 13.44 12.38
CA SER A 177 -7.19 12.03 11.97
C SER A 177 -6.10 11.22 12.68
N ILE A 178 -4.89 11.75 12.82
CA ILE A 178 -3.78 11.04 13.48
C ILE A 178 -4.11 10.76 14.95
N LYS A 179 -4.67 11.75 15.67
CA LYS A 179 -5.05 11.56 17.08
C LYS A 179 -6.16 10.52 17.22
N LYS A 180 -7.23 10.65 16.43
CA LYS A 180 -8.36 9.70 16.44
C LYS A 180 -7.87 8.30 16.05
N GLY A 181 -7.04 8.19 15.03
CA GLY A 181 -6.45 6.93 14.58
C GLY A 181 -5.57 6.28 15.64
N LYS A 182 -4.77 7.07 16.37
CA LYS A 182 -4.00 6.57 17.51
C LYS A 182 -4.90 5.90 18.54
N ASP A 183 -5.97 6.56 18.96
CA ASP A 183 -6.89 6.04 19.97
C ASP A 183 -7.52 4.70 19.49
N LEU A 184 -7.98 4.62 18.24
CA LEU A 184 -8.53 3.40 17.66
C LEU A 184 -7.48 2.27 17.55
N VAL A 185 -6.27 2.57 17.10
CA VAL A 185 -5.21 1.59 16.88
C VAL A 185 -4.65 1.04 18.19
N THR A 186 -4.53 1.87 19.23
CA THR A 186 -3.90 1.47 20.49
C THR A 186 -4.86 0.88 21.51
N THR A 187 -6.13 1.29 21.49
CA THR A 187 -7.13 0.87 22.50
C THR A 187 -8.40 0.26 21.90
N GLY A 188 -8.51 0.20 20.57
CA GLY A 188 -9.77 -0.15 19.90
C GLY A 188 -10.84 0.94 20.03
N GLY A 189 -10.48 2.12 20.52
CA GLY A 189 -11.44 3.19 20.88
C GLY A 189 -12.08 3.02 22.25
N MET A 190 -11.57 2.13 23.09
CA MET A 190 -11.99 2.00 24.50
C MET A 190 -11.64 3.28 25.26
N ARG A 191 -12.55 3.73 26.12
CA ARG A 191 -12.38 4.95 26.94
C ARG A 191 -12.85 4.70 28.36
N ILE A 192 -12.27 5.42 29.31
CA ILE A 192 -12.75 5.50 30.68
C ILE A 192 -13.46 6.86 30.84
N VAL A 193 -14.73 6.81 31.22
CA VAL A 193 -15.53 8.02 31.47
C VAL A 193 -16.02 7.93 32.93
N GLY A 194 -15.44 8.79 33.78
CA GLY A 194 -15.60 8.64 35.24
C GLY A 194 -15.03 7.28 35.70
N ASN A 195 -15.86 6.43 36.33
CA ASN A 195 -15.50 5.08 36.77
C ASN A 195 -16.03 3.97 35.83
N GLN A 196 -16.49 4.33 34.62
CA GLN A 196 -17.06 3.34 33.67
C GLN A 196 -16.14 3.15 32.47
N ILE A 197 -15.99 1.88 32.07
CA ILE A 197 -15.32 1.52 30.82
C ILE A 197 -16.33 1.54 29.70
N VAL A 198 -16.12 2.44 28.73
CA VAL A 198 -16.87 2.48 27.47
C VAL A 198 -16.14 1.58 26.48
N GLN A 199 -16.82 0.55 26.01
CA GLN A 199 -16.29 -0.41 25.04
C GLN A 199 -15.85 0.29 23.74
N GLY A 200 -14.75 -0.21 23.18
CA GLY A 200 -14.26 0.27 21.87
C GLY A 200 -15.08 -0.28 20.70
N LYS A 201 -14.87 0.31 19.54
CA LYS A 201 -15.50 -0.12 18.27
C LYS A 201 -14.77 -1.30 17.63
N THR A 202 -13.52 -1.53 18.00
CA THR A 202 -12.63 -2.50 17.35
C THR A 202 -11.62 -3.06 18.36
N THR A 203 -10.77 -3.96 17.89
CA THR A 203 -9.62 -4.49 18.66
C THR A 203 -8.39 -3.63 18.42
N ALA A 204 -7.55 -3.44 19.45
CA ALA A 204 -6.25 -2.77 19.28
C ALA A 204 -5.40 -3.49 18.23
N CYS A 205 -4.94 -2.78 17.21
CA CYS A 205 -4.26 -3.37 16.05
C CYS A 205 -2.95 -4.06 16.43
N GLY A 206 -2.25 -3.52 17.44
CA GLY A 206 -1.00 -4.08 17.96
C GLY A 206 -1.11 -5.48 18.53
N THR A 207 -2.32 -5.92 18.92
CA THR A 207 -2.56 -7.30 19.43
C THR A 207 -2.16 -8.35 18.41
N CYS A 208 -2.35 -8.11 17.12
CA CYS A 208 -2.01 -9.04 16.04
C CYS A 208 -0.84 -8.54 15.19
N HIS A 209 -0.78 -7.22 14.89
CA HIS A 209 0.24 -6.66 14.02
C HIS A 209 1.55 -6.27 14.75
N GLY A 210 1.69 -6.61 16.04
CA GLY A 210 2.83 -6.20 16.86
C GLY A 210 2.69 -4.78 17.40
N ILE A 211 3.38 -4.48 18.51
CA ILE A 211 3.26 -3.20 19.22
C ILE A 211 3.75 -2.01 18.36
N ASP A 212 4.71 -2.25 17.49
CA ASP A 212 5.27 -1.31 16.52
C ASP A 212 4.55 -1.37 15.15
N LEU A 213 3.56 -2.24 15.00
CA LEU A 213 2.80 -2.50 13.77
C LEU A 213 3.66 -3.06 12.61
N MET A 214 4.78 -3.68 12.94
CA MET A 214 5.70 -4.29 11.96
C MET A 214 5.41 -5.75 11.66
N GLY A 215 4.28 -6.26 12.13
CA GLY A 215 3.86 -7.64 11.93
C GLY A 215 4.45 -8.60 12.96
N VAL A 216 3.85 -9.78 13.05
CA VAL A 216 4.32 -10.91 13.90
C VAL A 216 4.10 -12.20 13.11
N ALA A 217 5.13 -12.99 12.91
CA ALA A 217 5.07 -14.22 12.12
C ALA A 217 4.43 -13.96 10.73
N ASP A 218 3.30 -14.58 10.42
CA ASP A 218 2.60 -14.43 9.14
C ASP A 218 1.61 -13.24 9.10
N VAL A 219 1.46 -12.51 10.21
CA VAL A 219 0.65 -11.28 10.22
C VAL A 219 1.45 -10.14 9.60
N PRO A 220 0.93 -9.45 8.58
CA PRO A 220 1.71 -8.50 7.81
C PRO A 220 2.04 -7.22 8.58
N PRO A 221 3.20 -6.59 8.31
CA PRO A 221 3.49 -5.24 8.75
C PRO A 221 2.52 -4.25 8.09
N ILE A 222 2.04 -3.26 8.86
CA ILE A 222 1.12 -2.23 8.38
C ILE A 222 1.68 -0.81 8.56
N ALA A 223 2.64 -0.60 9.47
CA ALA A 223 3.26 0.71 9.70
C ALA A 223 3.85 1.33 8.42
N GLY A 224 3.62 2.62 8.21
CA GLY A 224 4.22 3.42 7.13
C GLY A 224 3.76 3.07 5.72
N ARG A 225 2.75 2.23 5.55
CA ARG A 225 2.18 1.92 4.24
C ARG A 225 1.24 3.04 3.80
N SER A 226 1.01 3.15 2.46
CA SER A 226 0.10 4.16 1.90
C SER A 226 -1.26 4.15 2.59
N PRO A 227 -1.76 5.31 3.06
CA PRO A 227 -3.05 5.36 3.74
C PRO A 227 -4.21 5.01 2.80
N SER A 228 -4.18 5.39 1.53
CA SER A 228 -5.19 4.97 0.56
C SER A 228 -5.17 3.45 0.34
N TYR A 229 -3.99 2.84 0.34
CA TYR A 229 -3.89 1.38 0.29
C TYR A 229 -4.54 0.74 1.53
N LEU A 230 -4.24 1.24 2.73
CA LEU A 230 -4.77 0.70 3.98
C LEU A 230 -6.31 0.81 4.05
N VAL A 231 -6.87 1.97 3.67
CA VAL A 231 -8.34 2.16 3.62
C VAL A 231 -8.95 1.14 2.68
N ARG A 232 -8.42 0.98 1.45
CA ARG A 232 -8.96 0.00 0.51
C ARG A 232 -8.95 -1.42 1.05
N GLN A 233 -7.88 -1.82 1.78
CA GLN A 233 -7.83 -3.16 2.36
C GLN A 233 -8.90 -3.38 3.44
N MET A 234 -9.09 -2.41 4.32
CA MET A 234 -10.12 -2.47 5.36
C MET A 234 -11.53 -2.44 4.76
N TRP A 235 -11.74 -1.57 3.78
CA TRP A 235 -13.00 -1.48 3.04
C TRP A 235 -13.35 -2.78 2.31
N ASP A 236 -12.41 -3.34 1.54
CA ASP A 236 -12.62 -4.62 0.83
C ASP A 236 -12.96 -5.76 1.81
N MET A 237 -12.41 -5.75 3.03
CA MET A 237 -12.77 -6.71 4.08
C MET A 237 -14.18 -6.47 4.61
N GLN A 238 -14.60 -5.22 4.85
CA GLN A 238 -15.97 -4.88 5.26
C GLN A 238 -17.01 -5.28 4.21
N GLN A 239 -16.69 -5.06 2.94
CA GLN A 239 -17.58 -5.42 1.82
C GLN A 239 -17.55 -6.93 1.49
N GLY A 240 -16.69 -7.72 2.16
CA GLY A 240 -16.58 -9.16 1.92
C GLY A 240 -15.87 -9.54 0.63
N THR A 241 -15.31 -8.60 -0.11
CA THR A 241 -14.59 -8.84 -1.37
C THR A 241 -13.13 -9.25 -1.13
N ARG A 242 -12.62 -9.06 0.08
CA ARG A 242 -11.38 -9.66 0.57
C ARG A 242 -11.75 -10.69 1.63
N ASN A 243 -11.89 -11.95 1.19
CA ASN A 243 -12.58 -13.02 1.93
C ASN A 243 -11.75 -14.30 2.10
N GLY A 244 -10.44 -14.28 1.84
CA GLY A 244 -9.55 -15.41 2.11
C GLY A 244 -9.49 -15.77 3.60
N ALA A 245 -9.00 -16.96 3.93
CA ALA A 245 -8.95 -17.48 5.30
C ALA A 245 -8.27 -16.50 6.27
N SER A 246 -7.18 -15.89 5.87
CA SER A 246 -6.44 -14.92 6.69
C SER A 246 -7.19 -13.58 6.91
N ALA A 247 -8.23 -13.30 6.13
CA ALA A 247 -9.03 -12.07 6.26
C ALA A 247 -10.16 -12.20 7.29
N GLN A 248 -10.56 -13.42 7.69
CA GLN A 248 -11.75 -13.63 8.52
C GLN A 248 -11.68 -12.91 9.87
N LEU A 249 -10.54 -12.96 10.56
CA LEU A 249 -10.36 -12.23 11.82
C LEU A 249 -10.40 -10.71 11.59
N MET A 250 -9.76 -10.23 10.50
CA MET A 250 -9.77 -8.80 10.20
C MET A 250 -11.16 -8.28 9.82
N LYS A 251 -12.03 -9.11 9.20
CA LYS A 251 -13.43 -8.72 8.93
C LYS A 251 -14.17 -8.38 10.22
N LEU A 252 -13.95 -9.12 11.30
CA LEU A 252 -14.54 -8.82 12.62
C LEU A 252 -13.98 -7.52 13.20
N VAL A 253 -12.67 -7.30 13.04
CA VAL A 253 -11.99 -6.09 13.54
C VAL A 253 -12.51 -4.83 12.85
N VAL A 254 -12.79 -4.88 11.55
CA VAL A 254 -13.21 -3.70 10.77
C VAL A 254 -14.73 -3.51 10.71
N ALA A 255 -15.53 -4.49 11.14
CA ALA A 255 -16.98 -4.54 10.91
C ALA A 255 -17.75 -3.29 11.38
N ASN A 256 -17.36 -2.72 12.53
CA ASN A 256 -18.06 -1.59 13.15
C ASN A 256 -17.38 -0.24 12.89
N LEU A 257 -16.35 -0.19 12.05
CA LEU A 257 -15.63 1.04 11.72
C LEU A 257 -16.39 1.83 10.66
N THR A 258 -16.53 3.14 10.87
CA THR A 258 -17.06 4.07 9.88
C THR A 258 -15.97 4.46 8.88
N GLU A 259 -16.33 5.04 7.73
CA GLU A 259 -15.35 5.56 6.76
C GLU A 259 -14.36 6.52 7.40
N ASP A 260 -14.83 7.42 8.28
CA ASP A 260 -13.98 8.35 9.02
C ASP A 260 -13.03 7.63 10.02
N ASP A 261 -13.45 6.48 10.60
CA ASP A 261 -12.56 5.65 11.41
C ASP A 261 -11.49 4.97 10.54
N LEU A 262 -11.85 4.50 9.34
CA LEU A 262 -10.88 3.92 8.39
C LEU A 262 -9.82 4.94 7.96
N VAL A 263 -10.26 6.16 7.65
CA VAL A 263 -9.36 7.28 7.30
C VAL A 263 -8.44 7.61 8.47
N ALA A 264 -8.97 7.70 9.69
CA ALA A 264 -8.19 8.01 10.88
C ALA A 264 -7.16 6.91 11.21
N ILE A 265 -7.57 5.64 11.18
CA ILE A 265 -6.65 4.50 11.37
C ILE A 265 -5.53 4.54 10.33
N ALA A 266 -5.88 4.69 9.06
CA ALA A 266 -4.91 4.76 7.97
C ALA A 266 -3.94 5.93 8.14
N ALA A 267 -4.42 7.11 8.52
CA ALA A 267 -3.59 8.29 8.79
C ALA A 267 -2.54 8.02 9.87
N TYR A 268 -2.99 7.46 11.01
CA TYR A 268 -2.07 7.16 12.11
C TYR A 268 -1.07 6.06 11.74
N VAL A 269 -1.54 4.93 11.19
CA VAL A 269 -0.69 3.79 10.82
C VAL A 269 0.35 4.18 9.78
N SER A 270 -0.04 4.99 8.78
CA SER A 270 0.88 5.49 7.74
C SER A 270 1.89 6.49 8.27
N SER A 271 1.55 7.25 9.32
CA SER A 271 2.49 8.18 9.96
C SER A 271 3.56 7.50 10.83
N ARG A 272 3.42 6.17 11.07
CA ARG A 272 4.37 5.42 11.89
C ARG A 272 5.63 5.11 11.10
N VAL A 273 6.77 5.54 11.64
CA VAL A 273 8.10 5.20 11.13
C VAL A 273 8.74 4.27 12.14
N PRO A 274 8.94 2.99 11.82
CA PRO A 274 9.56 2.04 12.73
C PRO A 274 10.97 2.47 13.13
N ALA A 275 11.35 2.18 14.37
CA ALA A 275 12.68 2.49 14.86
C ALA A 275 13.77 1.82 14.01
N GLY A 276 14.87 2.52 13.77
CA GLY A 276 15.98 2.02 12.96
C GLY A 276 15.78 2.05 11.45
N THR A 277 14.64 2.57 10.96
CA THR A 277 14.40 2.75 9.53
C THR A 277 14.62 4.22 9.16
N ALA A 278 15.76 4.53 8.54
CA ALA A 278 15.97 5.82 7.90
C ALA A 278 15.48 5.75 6.45
N ALA A 279 14.83 6.81 5.96
CA ALA A 279 14.62 6.94 4.52
C ALA A 279 15.98 7.11 3.84
N PRO A 280 16.29 6.35 2.78
CA PRO A 280 17.47 6.63 1.98
C PRO A 280 17.39 8.06 1.43
N PRO A 281 18.53 8.71 1.17
CA PRO A 281 18.53 10.01 0.50
C PRO A 281 17.76 9.89 -0.82
N ARG A 282 16.87 10.84 -1.09
CA ARG A 282 16.08 10.83 -2.32
C ARG A 282 17.00 11.09 -3.51
N GLN A 283 17.23 10.04 -4.28
CA GLN A 283 18.01 10.12 -5.49
C GLN A 283 17.09 10.50 -6.66
N VAL A 284 17.51 11.46 -7.46
CA VAL A 284 16.80 11.94 -8.65
C VAL A 284 17.39 11.23 -9.88
N VAL A 285 16.55 10.50 -10.58
CA VAL A 285 16.92 9.92 -11.89
C VAL A 285 17.02 11.06 -12.91
N ARG A 286 18.10 11.11 -13.65
CA ARG A 286 18.26 12.02 -14.80
C ARG A 286 18.45 11.17 -16.05
N LEU A 287 17.64 11.43 -17.06
CA LEU A 287 17.88 10.87 -18.39
C LEU A 287 19.11 11.57 -18.95
N SER A 288 20.14 10.81 -19.34
CA SER A 288 21.22 11.37 -20.18
C SER A 288 20.62 11.85 -21.49
N GLN A 289 20.87 13.11 -21.82
CA GLN A 289 20.47 13.72 -23.09
C GLN A 289 21.15 13.03 -24.26
#